data_847caef0504384bf238c7b2bce0e42b7
#
_entry.id   847caef0504384bf238c7b2bce0e42b7
#
_cell.length_a   1.000
_cell.length_b   1.000
_cell.length_c   1.000
_cell.angle_alpha   90.00
_cell.angle_beta   90.00
_cell.angle_gamma   90.00
#
_symmetry.space_group_name_H-M   'P 1'
#
loop_
_entity.id
_entity.type
_entity.pdbx_description
1 polymer ?
#
loop_
_entity_poly.entity_id
_entity_poly.type
_entity_poly.pdbx_seq_one_letter_code
_entity_poly.pdbx_strand_id
1 'polypeptide(L)'
;EIKTKTYVQACNMRAYVHKMPYGIISDIDDTLLVTHVNSRFRLRMLYNTIFVNPFKRSPVKNASRFYRMMVNKTELPGPAIYVSNSPWNLYDYIQAFMNYNKFPSGIIQLRDFGFFLLWKKRIPSTAKYNAITRMLSIFTDTKFTCIGDLAEQDYDIYTSLREKYPNQIGQIILILAGNLKNEKRIRQHIVNNKIDNIKLVNHYSELLEND
;
A
#
# COMPACT_ATOMS: atom_id res chain seq x y z
N GLU A 1 -19.23 34.98 -32.24
CA GLU A 1 -18.77 33.58 -32.38
C GLU A 1 -18.01 33.18 -31.11
N ILE A 2 -18.60 32.33 -30.29
CA ILE A 2 -17.93 31.74 -29.11
C ILE A 2 -17.12 30.57 -29.64
N LYS A 3 -15.80 30.72 -29.72
CA LYS A 3 -14.89 29.62 -30.04
C LYS A 3 -14.80 28.69 -28.81
N THR A 4 -15.51 27.57 -28.84
CA THR A 4 -15.39 26.49 -27.84
C THR A 4 -14.02 25.84 -28.02
N LYS A 5 -13.11 26.04 -27.04
CA LYS A 5 -11.87 25.27 -26.99
C LYS A 5 -12.20 23.86 -26.53
N THR A 6 -12.11 22.90 -27.41
CA THR A 6 -12.20 21.47 -27.06
C THR A 6 -10.91 21.07 -26.38
N TYR A 7 -10.97 20.79 -25.09
CA TYR A 7 -9.83 20.21 -24.37
C TYR A 7 -9.90 18.69 -24.53
N VAL A 8 -8.90 18.11 -25.20
CA VAL A 8 -8.69 16.67 -25.20
C VAL A 8 -7.75 16.34 -24.05
N GLN A 9 -8.28 15.71 -23.00
CA GLN A 9 -7.49 15.20 -21.89
C GLN A 9 -7.17 13.74 -22.18
N ALA A 10 -5.90 13.41 -22.36
CA ALA A 10 -5.46 12.02 -22.46
C ALA A 10 -5.61 11.34 -21.11
N CYS A 11 -6.42 10.29 -21.04
CA CYS A 11 -6.61 9.47 -19.85
C CYS A 11 -5.86 8.15 -20.05
N ASN A 12 -4.87 7.88 -19.22
CA ASN A 12 -4.19 6.59 -19.20
C ASN A 12 -5.04 5.60 -18.41
N MET A 13 -5.83 4.78 -19.08
CA MET A 13 -6.55 3.66 -18.47
C MET A 13 -5.70 2.40 -18.51
N ARG A 14 -5.61 1.71 -17.39
CA ARG A 14 -5.05 0.35 -17.32
C ARG A 14 -6.21 -0.63 -17.11
N ALA A 15 -6.40 -1.51 -18.06
CA ALA A 15 -7.32 -2.64 -17.93
C ALA A 15 -6.55 -3.84 -17.35
N TYR A 16 -7.12 -4.51 -16.37
CA TYR A 16 -6.59 -5.78 -15.86
C TYR A 16 -7.42 -6.93 -16.43
N VAL A 17 -6.72 -7.96 -16.89
CA VAL A 17 -7.38 -9.20 -17.29
C VAL A 17 -7.80 -9.94 -16.03
N HIS A 18 -8.99 -10.51 -16.01
CA HIS A 18 -9.58 -11.20 -14.86
C HIS A 18 -8.70 -12.33 -14.27
N LYS A 19 -7.87 -12.97 -15.09
CA LYS A 19 -7.00 -14.09 -14.71
C LYS A 19 -5.54 -13.69 -14.61
N MET A 20 -5.19 -12.77 -13.75
CA MET A 20 -3.81 -12.46 -13.43
C MET A 20 -3.31 -13.38 -12.31
N PRO A 21 -2.26 -14.21 -12.54
CA PRO A 21 -1.83 -15.19 -11.54
C PRO A 21 -1.23 -14.57 -10.29
N TYR A 22 -0.70 -13.33 -10.41
CA TYR A 22 0.04 -12.68 -9.34
C TYR A 22 -0.24 -11.18 -9.27
N GLY A 23 -0.26 -10.64 -8.06
CA GLY A 23 -0.41 -9.21 -7.80
C GLY A 23 0.19 -8.78 -6.46
N ILE A 24 0.12 -7.48 -6.19
CA ILE A 24 0.54 -6.92 -4.91
C ILE A 24 -0.58 -6.11 -4.27
N ILE A 25 -0.68 -6.19 -2.95
CA ILE A 25 -1.49 -5.31 -2.10
C ILE A 25 -0.53 -4.59 -1.16
N SER A 26 -0.53 -3.27 -1.18
CA SER A 26 0.44 -2.48 -0.44
C SER A 26 -0.21 -1.37 0.36
N ASP A 27 0.30 -1.16 1.57
CA ASP A 27 0.16 0.12 2.25
C ASP A 27 0.96 1.22 1.53
N ILE A 28 0.67 2.47 1.83
CA ILE A 28 1.34 3.65 1.24
C ILE A 28 2.25 4.33 2.25
N ASP A 29 1.74 4.64 3.44
CA ASP A 29 2.44 5.45 4.44
C ASP A 29 3.58 4.64 5.12
N ASP A 30 4.80 5.22 5.17
CA ASP A 30 6.06 4.58 5.62
C ASP A 30 6.42 3.25 4.91
N THR A 31 5.62 2.87 3.93
CA THR A 31 5.88 1.73 3.04
C THR A 31 6.39 2.18 1.67
N LEU A 32 5.79 3.21 1.07
CA LEU A 32 6.25 3.81 -0.20
C LEU A 32 6.96 5.14 0.02
N LEU A 33 6.41 5.97 0.90
CA LEU A 33 6.92 7.31 1.20
C LEU A 33 7.33 7.42 2.67
N VAL A 34 8.45 8.10 2.90
CA VAL A 34 8.97 8.32 4.26
C VAL A 34 8.21 9.47 4.91
N THR A 35 7.53 9.21 6.04
CA THR A 35 6.77 10.24 6.77
C THR A 35 7.53 10.83 7.95
N HIS A 36 8.53 10.15 8.53
CA HIS A 36 9.32 10.56 9.70
C HIS A 36 8.49 10.98 10.92
N VAL A 37 7.25 10.51 11.05
CA VAL A 37 6.34 10.97 12.09
C VAL A 37 5.79 9.83 12.91
N ASN A 38 5.79 10.02 14.24
CA ASN A 38 5.14 9.09 15.17
C ASN A 38 3.65 8.92 14.86
N SER A 39 3.18 7.69 14.89
CA SER A 39 1.87 7.20 14.42
C SER A 39 0.62 8.01 14.82
N ARG A 40 0.67 8.74 15.93
CA ARG A 40 -0.47 9.54 16.43
C ARG A 40 -0.71 10.84 15.67
N PHE A 41 0.30 11.37 14.96
CA PHE A 41 0.24 12.66 14.27
C PHE A 41 0.28 12.54 12.74
N ARG A 42 0.47 11.32 12.21
CA ARG A 42 0.63 11.06 10.76
C ARG A 42 -0.47 11.69 9.91
N LEU A 43 -1.71 11.41 10.22
CA LEU A 43 -2.84 11.94 9.43
C LEU A 43 -2.95 13.46 9.52
N ARG A 44 -2.70 14.03 10.71
CA ARG A 44 -2.78 15.49 10.90
C ARG A 44 -1.62 16.20 10.20
N MET A 45 -0.43 15.61 10.20
CA MET A 45 0.71 16.16 9.47
C MET A 45 0.62 15.89 7.96
N LEU A 46 0.09 14.75 7.53
CA LEU A 46 -0.23 14.56 6.10
C LEU A 46 -1.20 15.64 5.61
N TYR A 47 -2.20 15.99 6.40
CA TYR A 47 -3.13 17.08 6.09
C TYR A 47 -2.42 18.45 6.01
N ASN A 48 -1.52 18.74 6.95
CA ASN A 48 -0.70 19.96 6.92
C ASN A 48 0.39 19.90 5.83
N THR A 49 0.70 18.73 5.32
CA THR A 49 1.74 18.48 4.32
C THR A 49 1.21 18.53 2.88
N ILE A 50 -0.09 18.71 2.67
CA ILE A 50 -0.69 19.02 1.34
C ILE A 50 -0.02 20.25 0.71
N PHE A 51 0.56 21.14 1.52
CA PHE A 51 1.34 22.28 1.06
C PHE A 51 2.81 21.94 0.68
N VAL A 52 3.28 20.72 0.95
CA VAL A 52 4.62 20.29 0.50
C VAL A 52 4.48 19.65 -0.87
N ASN A 53 5.21 20.19 -1.83
CA ASN A 53 5.25 19.68 -3.19
C ASN A 53 5.51 18.14 -3.21
N PRO A 54 4.66 17.31 -3.83
CA PRO A 54 4.82 15.86 -3.89
C PRO A 54 6.19 15.43 -4.47
N PHE A 55 6.78 16.26 -5.33
CA PHE A 55 8.09 16.01 -5.94
C PHE A 55 9.29 16.23 -4.99
N LYS A 56 9.06 16.86 -3.84
CA LYS A 56 10.09 17.03 -2.79
C LYS A 56 10.05 15.93 -1.72
N ARG A 57 9.08 15.00 -1.80
CA ARG A 57 9.01 13.87 -0.89
C ARG A 57 9.93 12.75 -1.33
N SER A 58 10.68 12.21 -0.38
CA SER A 58 11.55 11.07 -0.64
C SER A 58 10.77 9.76 -0.57
N PRO A 59 10.87 8.89 -1.60
CA PRO A 59 10.38 7.53 -1.51
C PRO A 59 11.24 6.73 -0.54
N VAL A 60 10.70 5.65 0.01
CA VAL A 60 11.50 4.66 0.72
C VAL A 60 12.52 4.07 -0.26
N LYS A 61 13.79 4.04 0.17
CA LYS A 61 14.91 3.63 -0.69
C LYS A 61 14.66 2.24 -1.29
N ASN A 62 14.86 2.13 -2.60
CA ASN A 62 14.66 0.92 -3.39
C ASN A 62 13.20 0.42 -3.51
N ALA A 63 12.23 1.04 -2.85
CA ALA A 63 10.83 0.63 -2.92
C ALA A 63 10.31 0.56 -4.37
N SER A 64 10.44 1.63 -5.15
CA SER A 64 9.89 1.64 -6.51
C SER A 64 10.53 0.59 -7.43
N ARG A 65 11.83 0.27 -7.24
CA ARG A 65 12.51 -0.82 -7.96
C ARG A 65 11.91 -2.17 -7.59
N PHE A 66 11.76 -2.43 -6.31
CA PHE A 66 11.17 -3.66 -5.78
C PHE A 66 9.73 -3.86 -6.28
N TYR A 67 8.91 -2.81 -6.24
CA TYR A 67 7.51 -2.88 -6.71
C TYR A 67 7.41 -3.18 -8.21
N ARG A 68 8.25 -2.55 -9.04
CA ARG A 68 8.31 -2.87 -10.47
C ARG A 68 8.73 -4.32 -10.72
N MET A 69 9.70 -4.83 -9.98
CA MET A 69 10.10 -6.23 -10.06
C MET A 69 8.91 -7.13 -9.69
N MET A 70 8.22 -6.84 -8.59
CA MET A 70 7.11 -7.64 -8.11
C MET A 70 5.92 -7.69 -9.06
N VAL A 71 5.53 -6.57 -9.68
CA VAL A 71 4.40 -6.58 -10.63
C VAL A 71 4.76 -7.21 -11.98
N ASN A 72 6.03 -7.27 -12.34
CA ASN A 72 6.52 -7.83 -13.60
C ASN A 72 7.05 -9.27 -13.46
N LYS A 73 6.67 -9.98 -12.39
CA LYS A 73 7.06 -11.40 -12.18
C LYS A 73 6.55 -12.35 -13.26
N THR A 74 5.52 -11.97 -13.96
CA THR A 74 4.90 -12.75 -15.03
C THR A 74 4.94 -11.94 -16.34
N GLU A 75 4.73 -12.59 -17.47
CA GLU A 75 4.72 -11.93 -18.81
C GLU A 75 3.76 -10.74 -18.87
N LEU A 76 2.60 -10.86 -18.20
CA LEU A 76 1.67 -9.75 -18.04
C LEU A 76 1.83 -9.13 -16.65
N PRO A 77 1.99 -7.79 -16.57
CA PRO A 77 2.11 -7.11 -15.28
C PRO A 77 0.88 -7.34 -14.40
N GLY A 78 1.11 -7.86 -13.21
CA GLY A 78 0.05 -8.12 -12.22
C GLY A 78 -0.58 -6.83 -11.67
N PRO A 79 -1.78 -6.92 -11.06
CA PRO A 79 -2.41 -5.78 -10.43
C PRO A 79 -1.61 -5.30 -9.22
N ALA A 80 -1.39 -3.98 -9.15
CA ALA A 80 -0.91 -3.31 -7.96
C ALA A 80 -2.10 -2.61 -7.30
N ILE A 81 -2.35 -2.93 -6.03
CA ILE A 81 -3.43 -2.35 -5.23
C ILE A 81 -2.79 -1.64 -4.04
N TYR A 82 -2.97 -0.34 -3.97
CA TYR A 82 -2.45 0.52 -2.92
C TYR A 82 -3.58 0.91 -1.99
N VAL A 83 -3.46 0.60 -0.70
CA VAL A 83 -4.52 0.85 0.29
C VAL A 83 -3.94 1.68 1.42
N SER A 84 -4.50 2.85 1.68
CA SER A 84 -4.06 3.73 2.75
C SER A 84 -5.24 4.22 3.61
N ASN A 85 -4.95 4.50 4.86
CA ASN A 85 -5.87 5.21 5.75
C ASN A 85 -5.93 6.73 5.47
N SER A 86 -5.15 7.22 4.53
CA SER A 86 -5.16 8.62 4.09
C SER A 86 -6.49 8.99 3.44
N PRO A 87 -6.94 10.26 3.59
CA PRO A 87 -8.21 10.71 3.02
C PRO A 87 -8.15 10.81 1.49
N TRP A 88 -9.31 10.61 0.85
CA TRP A 88 -9.44 10.55 -0.61
C TRP A 88 -9.01 11.86 -1.32
N ASN A 89 -9.10 13.00 -0.68
CA ASN A 89 -8.65 14.28 -1.23
C ASN A 89 -7.11 14.36 -1.40
N LEU A 90 -6.36 13.37 -0.92
CA LEU A 90 -4.92 13.21 -1.21
C LEU A 90 -4.65 12.36 -2.46
N TYR A 91 -5.68 11.92 -3.18
CA TYR A 91 -5.52 11.04 -4.33
C TYR A 91 -4.55 11.59 -5.37
N ASP A 92 -4.79 12.81 -5.85
CA ASP A 92 -3.94 13.45 -6.87
C ASP A 92 -2.50 13.65 -6.39
N TYR A 93 -2.34 13.99 -5.11
CA TYR A 93 -1.03 14.14 -4.48
C TYR A 93 -0.26 12.81 -4.45
N ILE A 94 -0.91 11.74 -4.00
CA ILE A 94 -0.31 10.40 -3.92
C ILE A 94 0.00 9.89 -5.33
N GLN A 95 -0.92 10.07 -6.27
CA GLN A 95 -0.71 9.68 -7.67
C GLN A 95 0.45 10.43 -8.31
N ALA A 96 0.57 11.74 -8.10
CA ALA A 96 1.68 12.55 -8.59
C ALA A 96 3.03 12.08 -7.99
N PHE A 97 3.07 11.81 -6.69
CA PHE A 97 4.24 11.26 -6.01
C PHE A 97 4.65 9.90 -6.60
N MET A 98 3.70 8.99 -6.77
CA MET A 98 3.96 7.64 -7.29
C MET A 98 4.48 7.68 -8.72
N ASN A 99 3.86 8.50 -9.57
CA ASN A 99 4.28 8.67 -10.96
C ASN A 99 5.70 9.25 -11.06
N TYR A 100 5.99 10.29 -10.29
CA TYR A 100 7.31 10.94 -10.27
C TYR A 100 8.42 9.96 -9.82
N ASN A 101 8.14 9.14 -8.80
CA ASN A 101 9.07 8.16 -8.26
C ASN A 101 9.03 6.81 -8.99
N LYS A 102 8.33 6.72 -10.12
CA LYS A 102 8.26 5.53 -11.00
C LYS A 102 7.74 4.27 -10.28
N PHE A 103 6.80 4.41 -9.38
CA PHE A 103 6.04 3.27 -8.87
C PHE A 103 5.12 2.70 -9.95
N PRO A 104 4.83 1.39 -9.93
CA PRO A 104 3.85 0.82 -10.83
C PRO A 104 2.49 1.52 -10.69
N SER A 105 1.86 1.85 -11.81
CA SER A 105 0.48 2.34 -11.79
C SER A 105 -0.43 1.25 -11.25
N GLY A 106 -1.43 1.62 -10.46
CA GLY A 106 -2.31 0.65 -9.82
C GLY A 106 -3.61 1.26 -9.33
N ILE A 107 -4.40 0.45 -8.63
CA ILE A 107 -5.64 0.86 -8.00
C ILE A 107 -5.28 1.49 -6.65
N ILE A 108 -5.64 2.75 -6.44
CA ILE A 108 -5.40 3.45 -5.18
C ILE A 108 -6.73 3.51 -4.41
N GLN A 109 -6.76 2.89 -3.25
CA GLN A 109 -7.90 2.87 -2.32
C GLN A 109 -7.56 3.76 -1.13
N LEU A 110 -8.18 4.93 -1.08
CA LEU A 110 -8.09 5.87 0.02
C LEU A 110 -9.38 5.87 0.80
N ARG A 111 -9.32 6.45 1.98
CA ARG A 111 -10.46 6.50 2.87
C ARG A 111 -11.36 7.70 2.59
N ASP A 112 -12.65 7.47 2.57
CA ASP A 112 -13.63 8.54 2.64
C ASP A 112 -13.78 8.99 4.11
N PHE A 113 -13.28 10.19 4.40
CA PHE A 113 -13.54 10.87 5.65
C PHE A 113 -14.76 11.78 5.42
N GLY A 114 -15.97 11.26 5.58
CA GLY A 114 -17.10 12.14 5.78
C GLY A 114 -16.78 13.16 6.88
N PHE A 115 -17.27 14.38 6.76
CA PHE A 115 -16.98 15.56 7.60
C PHE A 115 -17.01 15.28 9.13
N PHE A 116 -17.70 14.22 9.54
CA PHE A 116 -17.90 13.81 10.94
C PHE A 116 -16.73 13.06 11.59
N LEU A 117 -15.72 12.60 10.84
CA LEU A 117 -14.69 11.71 11.37
C LEU A 117 -13.42 12.42 11.89
N LEU A 118 -13.30 13.72 11.71
CA LEU A 118 -12.22 14.53 12.32
C LEU A 118 -12.21 14.46 13.86
N TRP A 119 -13.30 14.01 14.48
CA TRP A 119 -13.49 13.96 15.94
C TRP A 119 -13.34 12.55 16.54
N LYS A 120 -13.30 11.49 15.75
CA LYS A 120 -13.09 10.14 16.27
C LYS A 120 -11.61 9.81 16.43
N LYS A 121 -11.19 9.61 17.69
CA LYS A 121 -9.81 9.28 18.11
C LYS A 121 -9.24 7.93 17.60
N ARG A 122 -10.02 7.07 16.98
CA ARG A 122 -9.57 5.74 16.53
C ARG A 122 -10.04 5.48 15.10
N ILE A 123 -9.07 5.23 14.23
CA ILE A 123 -9.31 4.78 12.86
C ILE A 123 -9.62 3.28 12.95
N PRO A 124 -10.80 2.79 12.53
CA PRO A 124 -11.08 1.38 12.53
C PRO A 124 -10.17 0.66 11.51
N SER A 125 -9.45 -0.37 11.95
CA SER A 125 -8.73 -1.32 11.08
C SER A 125 -9.65 -1.96 10.02
N THR A 126 -10.94 -2.00 10.31
CA THR A 126 -12.00 -2.50 9.44
C THR A 126 -12.07 -1.82 8.07
N ALA A 127 -11.72 -0.54 7.94
CA ALA A 127 -11.79 0.16 6.65
C ALA A 127 -10.78 -0.40 5.63
N LYS A 128 -9.51 -0.54 6.04
CA LYS A 128 -8.44 -1.12 5.22
C LYS A 128 -8.73 -2.60 4.92
N TYR A 129 -9.16 -3.36 5.94
CA TYR A 129 -9.57 -4.76 5.78
C TYR A 129 -10.69 -4.90 4.73
N ASN A 130 -11.77 -4.10 4.82
CA ASN A 130 -12.90 -4.16 3.89
C ASN A 130 -12.51 -3.74 2.48
N ALA A 131 -11.63 -2.72 2.32
CA ALA A 131 -11.12 -2.32 1.02
C ALA A 131 -10.37 -3.46 0.34
N ILE A 132 -9.47 -4.14 1.08
CA ILE A 132 -8.72 -5.29 0.56
C ILE A 132 -9.68 -6.45 0.24
N THR A 133 -10.62 -6.79 1.12
CA THR A 133 -11.61 -7.86 0.88
C THR A 133 -12.39 -7.63 -0.41
N ARG A 134 -12.77 -6.37 -0.69
CA ARG A 134 -13.45 -6.02 -1.95
C ARG A 134 -12.54 -6.27 -3.17
N MET A 135 -11.26 -5.96 -3.07
CA MET A 135 -10.32 -6.24 -4.17
C MET A 135 -10.13 -7.74 -4.38
N LEU A 136 -10.03 -8.52 -3.30
CA LEU A 136 -9.93 -9.99 -3.39
C LEU A 136 -11.17 -10.61 -4.06
N SER A 137 -12.36 -10.05 -3.85
CA SER A 137 -13.59 -10.53 -4.53
C SER A 137 -13.63 -10.21 -6.03
N ILE A 138 -12.86 -9.21 -6.48
CA ILE A 138 -12.73 -8.86 -7.91
C ILE A 138 -11.65 -9.74 -8.58
N PHE A 139 -10.53 -9.96 -7.92
CA PHE A 139 -9.38 -10.70 -8.42
C PHE A 139 -9.32 -12.12 -7.83
N THR A 140 -10.33 -12.94 -8.10
CA THR A 140 -10.54 -14.26 -7.46
C THR A 140 -9.41 -15.25 -7.69
N ASP A 141 -8.77 -15.19 -8.87
CA ASP A 141 -7.72 -16.13 -9.30
C ASP A 141 -6.30 -15.58 -9.09
N THR A 142 -6.18 -14.41 -8.46
CA THR A 142 -4.90 -13.75 -8.24
C THR A 142 -4.34 -14.05 -6.86
N LYS A 143 -3.07 -14.46 -6.80
CA LYS A 143 -2.32 -14.60 -5.56
C LYS A 143 -1.55 -13.32 -5.27
N PHE A 144 -1.82 -12.70 -4.13
CA PHE A 144 -1.24 -11.43 -3.75
C PHE A 144 -0.09 -11.58 -2.75
N THR A 145 0.95 -10.77 -2.91
CA THR A 145 1.88 -10.42 -1.84
C THR A 145 1.40 -9.15 -1.16
N CYS A 146 1.21 -9.20 0.16
CA CYS A 146 0.88 -8.03 0.97
C CYS A 146 2.16 -7.37 1.47
N ILE A 147 2.24 -6.03 1.35
CA ILE A 147 3.41 -5.24 1.74
C ILE A 147 2.93 -4.11 2.64
N GLY A 148 3.54 -3.96 3.81
CA GLY A 148 3.16 -2.94 4.79
C GLY A 148 4.27 -2.61 5.76
N ASP A 149 3.97 -1.79 6.76
CA ASP A 149 4.89 -1.42 7.83
C ASP A 149 4.49 -2.06 9.18
N LEU A 150 5.42 -2.02 10.15
CA LEU A 150 5.14 -2.47 11.52
C LEU A 150 4.56 -1.39 12.43
N ALA A 151 4.48 -0.16 11.98
CA ALA A 151 3.99 0.95 12.80
C ALA A 151 2.46 1.03 12.81
N GLU A 152 1.82 0.53 11.76
CA GLU A 152 0.35 0.42 11.65
C GLU A 152 -0.15 -0.99 12.03
N GLN A 153 -1.39 -1.26 11.71
CA GLN A 153 -2.07 -2.53 11.99
C GLN A 153 -1.94 -3.53 10.84
N ASP A 154 -0.97 -3.33 9.94
CA ASP A 154 -0.85 -4.12 8.71
C ASP A 154 -0.61 -5.60 9.00
N TYR A 155 0.21 -5.90 10.00
CA TYR A 155 0.42 -7.27 10.42
C TYR A 155 -0.90 -7.98 10.77
N ASP A 156 -1.69 -7.36 11.65
CA ASP A 156 -2.93 -7.97 12.15
C ASP A 156 -3.99 -8.07 11.03
N ILE A 157 -4.05 -7.07 10.12
CA ILE A 157 -4.94 -7.07 8.96
C ILE A 157 -4.55 -8.18 7.96
N TYR A 158 -3.27 -8.24 7.58
CA TYR A 158 -2.82 -9.18 6.55
C TYR A 158 -2.84 -10.62 7.03
N THR A 159 -2.55 -10.89 8.31
CA THR A 159 -2.68 -12.23 8.88
C THR A 159 -4.13 -12.69 8.91
N SER A 160 -5.06 -11.84 9.37
CA SER A 160 -6.50 -12.15 9.36
C SER A 160 -7.04 -12.36 7.94
N LEU A 161 -6.58 -11.58 6.96
CA LEU A 161 -6.95 -11.78 5.56
C LEU A 161 -6.39 -13.09 5.02
N ARG A 162 -5.19 -13.48 5.39
CA ARG A 162 -4.59 -14.73 4.97
C ARG A 162 -5.31 -15.94 5.55
N GLU A 163 -5.70 -15.90 6.81
CA GLU A 163 -6.51 -16.95 7.43
C GLU A 163 -7.84 -17.16 6.68
N LYS A 164 -8.46 -16.05 6.26
CA LYS A 164 -9.75 -16.09 5.54
C LYS A 164 -9.61 -16.41 4.04
N TYR A 165 -8.52 -15.98 3.41
CA TYR A 165 -8.27 -16.11 1.97
C TYR A 165 -6.89 -16.75 1.69
N PRO A 166 -6.63 -18.00 2.17
CA PRO A 166 -5.31 -18.61 2.11
C PRO A 166 -4.80 -18.84 0.68
N ASN A 167 -5.68 -19.01 -0.28
CA ASN A 167 -5.33 -19.20 -1.69
C ASN A 167 -4.97 -17.89 -2.40
N GLN A 168 -5.47 -16.75 -1.91
CA GLN A 168 -5.26 -15.44 -2.52
C GLN A 168 -4.16 -14.62 -1.83
N ILE A 169 -3.92 -14.82 -0.53
CA ILE A 169 -2.83 -14.15 0.20
C ILE A 169 -1.65 -15.11 0.32
N GLY A 170 -0.61 -14.85 -0.46
CA GLY A 170 0.60 -15.69 -0.49
C GLY A 170 1.61 -15.27 0.56
N GLN A 171 2.37 -14.25 0.28
CA GLN A 171 3.44 -13.74 1.13
C GLN A 171 3.04 -12.43 1.81
N ILE A 172 3.51 -12.20 3.02
CA ILE A 172 3.40 -10.92 3.74
C ILE A 172 4.83 -10.40 3.96
N ILE A 173 5.08 -9.17 3.54
CA ILE A 173 6.35 -8.46 3.71
C ILE A 173 6.08 -7.23 4.56
N LEU A 174 6.81 -7.11 5.67
CA LEU A 174 6.66 -5.99 6.59
C LEU A 174 8.00 -5.26 6.75
N ILE A 175 7.96 -3.95 6.51
CA ILE A 175 9.12 -3.08 6.65
C ILE A 175 9.22 -2.65 8.11
N LEU A 176 10.43 -2.84 8.68
CA LEU A 176 10.72 -2.49 10.06
C LEU A 176 10.95 -0.97 10.16
N ALA A 177 9.92 -0.22 10.47
CA ALA A 177 10.00 1.25 10.60
C ALA A 177 10.58 1.71 11.96
N GLY A 178 11.47 0.92 12.57
CA GLY A 178 12.10 1.25 13.85
C GLY A 178 11.24 1.08 15.10
N ASN A 179 10.08 0.43 14.99
CA ASN A 179 9.18 0.15 16.11
C ASN A 179 9.56 -1.16 16.84
N LEU A 180 10.61 -1.12 17.63
CA LEU A 180 11.17 -2.29 18.34
C LEU A 180 10.14 -3.07 19.18
N LYS A 181 9.15 -2.38 19.77
CA LYS A 181 8.12 -3.05 20.58
C LYS A 181 7.22 -3.94 19.73
N ASN A 182 6.73 -3.44 18.61
CA ASN A 182 5.91 -4.21 17.69
C ASN A 182 6.73 -5.32 17.02
N GLU A 183 7.97 -5.04 16.66
CA GLU A 183 8.88 -6.03 16.08
C GLU A 183 9.02 -7.26 16.98
N LYS A 184 9.35 -7.05 18.28
CA LYS A 184 9.50 -8.15 19.24
C LYS A 184 8.21 -8.98 19.36
N ARG A 185 7.06 -8.33 19.48
CA ARG A 185 5.74 -8.99 19.54
C ARG A 185 5.51 -9.87 18.31
N ILE A 186 5.75 -9.32 17.15
CA ILE A 186 5.47 -9.99 15.87
C ILE A 186 6.45 -11.13 15.61
N ARG A 187 7.76 -10.94 15.85
CA ARG A 187 8.74 -12.03 15.76
C ARG A 187 8.38 -13.20 16.67
N GLN A 188 7.98 -12.91 17.90
CA GLN A 188 7.58 -13.94 18.85
C GLN A 188 6.31 -14.67 18.38
N HIS A 189 5.33 -13.95 17.84
CA HIS A 189 4.11 -14.54 17.30
C HIS A 189 4.39 -15.42 16.07
N ILE A 190 5.27 -15.00 15.16
CA ILE A 190 5.68 -15.77 13.96
C ILE A 190 6.33 -17.09 14.40
N VAL A 191 7.27 -17.04 15.35
CA VAL A 191 8.00 -18.22 15.86
C VAL A 191 7.04 -19.19 16.57
N ASN A 192 6.23 -18.67 17.48
CA ASN A 192 5.32 -19.51 18.30
C ASN A 192 4.27 -20.23 17.43
N ASN A 193 3.81 -19.61 16.33
CA ASN A 193 2.77 -20.18 15.47
C ASN A 193 3.33 -20.79 14.17
N LYS A 194 4.66 -20.89 14.02
CA LYS A 194 5.34 -21.46 12.84
C LYS A 194 4.82 -20.87 11.51
N ILE A 195 4.74 -19.54 11.43
CA ILE A 195 4.18 -18.85 10.26
C ILE A 195 5.29 -18.65 9.22
N ASP A 196 5.25 -19.40 8.12
CA ASP A 196 6.37 -19.47 7.17
C ASP A 196 6.42 -18.35 6.11
N ASN A 197 5.32 -17.72 5.76
CA ASN A 197 5.26 -16.80 4.62
C ASN A 197 5.25 -15.32 5.02
N ILE A 198 5.87 -14.96 6.15
CA ILE A 198 6.05 -13.58 6.59
C ILE A 198 7.54 -13.24 6.57
N LYS A 199 7.90 -12.20 5.83
CA LYS A 199 9.24 -11.63 5.81
C LYS A 199 9.25 -10.30 6.55
N LEU A 200 10.16 -10.15 7.51
CA LEU A 200 10.45 -8.88 8.18
C LEU A 200 11.77 -8.36 7.65
N VAL A 201 11.79 -7.18 7.07
CA VAL A 201 12.99 -6.57 6.48
C VAL A 201 13.17 -5.13 6.95
N ASN A 202 14.41 -4.69 7.10
CA ASN A 202 14.70 -3.29 7.42
C ASN A 202 14.60 -2.40 6.18
N HIS A 203 15.04 -2.95 5.03
CA HIS A 203 15.13 -2.21 3.78
C HIS A 203 14.76 -3.09 2.58
N TYR A 204 14.21 -2.48 1.54
CA TYR A 204 13.89 -3.18 0.28
C TYR A 204 15.11 -3.77 -0.42
N SER A 205 16.33 -3.30 -0.12
CA SER A 205 17.57 -3.89 -0.65
C SER A 205 17.72 -5.36 -0.28
N GLU A 206 17.32 -5.77 0.93
CA GLU A 206 17.36 -7.16 1.39
C GLU A 206 16.50 -8.11 0.53
N LEU A 207 15.51 -7.56 -0.18
CA LEU A 207 14.61 -8.30 -1.06
C LEU A 207 15.07 -8.32 -2.52
N LEU A 208 16.03 -7.45 -2.88
CA LEU A 208 16.58 -7.34 -4.23
C LEU A 208 17.87 -8.12 -4.42
N GLU A 209 18.54 -8.52 -3.33
CA GLU A 209 19.81 -9.23 -3.35
C GLU A 209 19.65 -10.75 -3.43
N ASN A 210 18.43 -11.27 -3.29
CA ASN A 210 18.13 -12.70 -3.25
C ASN A 210 17.47 -13.23 -4.56
N ASP A 211 17.47 -12.44 -5.62
CA ASP A 211 17.11 -12.82 -6.98
C ASP A 211 18.36 -12.73 -7.87
#